data_b7c322ff5b4084222ac58f3349b20303
#
_entry.id   b7c322ff5b4084222ac58f3349b20303
#
_cell.length_a   1.000
_cell.length_b   1.000
_cell.length_c   1.000
_cell.angle_alpha   90.00
_cell.angle_beta   90.00
_cell.angle_gamma   90.00
#
_symmetry.space_group_name_H-M   'P 1'
#
loop_
_entity.id
_entity.type
_entity.pdbx_description
1 polymer ?
#
loop_
_entity_poly.entity_id
_entity_poly.type
_entity_poly.pdbx_seq_one_letter_code
_entity_poly.pdbx_strand_id
1 'polypeptide(L)'
;YYKMAVALEENELNAPLLTPEGEVFGLAQADAGGKKDICYGLSAGYAGSLSIGSADYLSSAYRNINIPKGWPKELDQATVALYLISGTQDAKARLETVNDFITTFPDAPDGYLNRSDLYAYNRAELANSMAEQATYLQKALDDIKTASKCSDKKGDFWYNQAKLIYGVASADST
;
A
#
# COMPACT_ATOMS: atom_id res chain seq x y z
N TYR A 1 -28.92 -2.34 -8.80
CA TYR A 1 -28.73 -3.75 -9.17
C TYR A 1 -29.39 -4.02 -10.51
N TYR A 2 -28.77 -4.88 -11.29
CA TYR A 2 -29.35 -5.44 -12.51
C TYR A 2 -29.76 -6.89 -12.20
N LYS A 3 -31.02 -7.25 -12.47
CA LYS A 3 -31.47 -8.63 -12.34
C LYS A 3 -31.43 -9.30 -13.71
N MET A 4 -30.77 -10.45 -13.79
CA MET A 4 -30.56 -11.17 -15.06
C MET A 4 -31.00 -12.61 -14.92
N ALA A 5 -31.59 -13.15 -16.00
CA ALA A 5 -31.98 -14.56 -16.11
C ALA A 5 -30.79 -15.36 -16.66
N VAL A 6 -29.72 -15.46 -15.86
CA VAL A 6 -28.48 -16.16 -16.21
C VAL A 6 -28.08 -17.02 -15.02
N ALA A 7 -27.77 -18.29 -15.27
CA ALA A 7 -27.16 -19.14 -14.27
C ALA A 7 -25.67 -18.76 -14.10
N LEU A 8 -25.18 -18.72 -12.86
CA LEU A 8 -23.77 -18.52 -12.55
C LEU A 8 -23.19 -19.78 -11.94
N GLU A 9 -22.02 -20.17 -12.41
CA GLU A 9 -21.17 -21.14 -11.73
C GLU A 9 -20.39 -20.48 -10.60
N GLU A 10 -19.87 -21.27 -9.66
CA GLU A 10 -19.12 -20.73 -8.49
C GLU A 10 -17.90 -19.90 -8.88
N ASN A 11 -17.22 -20.27 -9.95
CA ASN A 11 -16.04 -19.57 -10.48
C ASN A 11 -16.39 -18.29 -11.26
N GLU A 12 -17.67 -18.04 -11.54
CA GLU A 12 -18.17 -16.84 -12.22
C GLU A 12 -18.64 -15.75 -11.26
N LEU A 13 -18.64 -16.03 -9.96
CA LEU A 13 -18.95 -15.02 -8.95
C LEU A 13 -17.92 -13.89 -9.00
N ASN A 14 -18.41 -12.65 -8.97
CA ASN A 14 -17.63 -11.42 -9.15
C ASN A 14 -17.02 -11.23 -10.54
N ALA A 15 -17.37 -12.05 -11.53
CA ALA A 15 -16.96 -11.82 -12.91
C ALA A 15 -17.51 -10.47 -13.42
N PRO A 16 -16.75 -9.74 -14.25
CA PRO A 16 -17.24 -8.50 -14.83
C PRO A 16 -18.35 -8.76 -15.83
N LEU A 17 -19.42 -7.98 -15.74
CA LEU A 17 -20.51 -7.95 -16.69
C LEU A 17 -20.20 -6.88 -17.73
N LEU A 18 -20.15 -7.28 -18.99
CA LEU A 18 -19.73 -6.42 -20.10
C LEU A 18 -20.93 -6.06 -20.99
N THR A 19 -20.91 -4.83 -21.52
CA THR A 19 -21.78 -4.45 -22.64
C THR A 19 -21.27 -5.10 -23.94
N PRO A 20 -22.05 -5.10 -25.02
CA PRO A 20 -21.58 -5.57 -26.33
C PRO A 20 -20.33 -4.85 -26.84
N GLU A 21 -20.11 -3.62 -26.39
CA GLU A 21 -18.94 -2.77 -26.71
C GLU A 21 -17.72 -3.10 -25.84
N GLY A 22 -17.85 -3.98 -24.83
CA GLY A 22 -16.78 -4.40 -23.94
C GLY A 22 -16.61 -3.54 -22.69
N GLU A 23 -17.55 -2.65 -22.40
CA GLU A 23 -17.52 -1.81 -21.20
C GLU A 23 -18.05 -2.58 -19.98
N VAL A 24 -17.38 -2.45 -18.82
CA VAL A 24 -17.82 -3.07 -17.57
C VAL A 24 -18.97 -2.25 -16.97
N PHE A 25 -20.15 -2.82 -16.90
CA PHE A 25 -21.30 -2.19 -16.26
C PHE A 25 -21.62 -2.73 -14.86
N GLY A 26 -21.06 -3.87 -14.48
CA GLY A 26 -21.30 -4.47 -13.16
C GLY A 26 -20.44 -5.68 -12.85
N LEU A 27 -20.63 -6.23 -11.66
CA LEU A 27 -20.04 -7.49 -11.20
C LEU A 27 -21.14 -8.51 -10.91
N ALA A 28 -20.97 -9.75 -11.38
CA ALA A 28 -21.92 -10.82 -11.21
C ALA A 28 -22.02 -11.30 -9.76
N GLN A 29 -23.24 -11.40 -9.23
CA GLN A 29 -23.54 -11.89 -7.89
C GLN A 29 -24.63 -12.95 -7.93
N ALA A 30 -24.48 -14.00 -7.10
CA ALA A 30 -25.52 -15.02 -6.97
C ALA A 30 -26.78 -14.46 -6.31
N ASP A 31 -27.90 -15.11 -6.55
CA ASP A 31 -29.14 -14.84 -5.82
C ASP A 31 -29.04 -15.27 -4.36
N ALA A 32 -29.24 -14.35 -3.43
CA ALA A 32 -29.21 -14.63 -1.98
C ALA A 32 -30.29 -15.64 -1.54
N GLY A 33 -31.36 -15.79 -2.34
CA GLY A 33 -32.42 -16.78 -2.13
C GLY A 33 -32.08 -18.17 -2.70
N GLY A 34 -30.88 -18.35 -3.28
CA GLY A 34 -30.39 -19.63 -3.79
C GLY A 34 -30.98 -20.07 -5.12
N LYS A 35 -31.65 -19.19 -5.87
CA LYS A 35 -32.11 -19.48 -7.23
C LYS A 35 -30.92 -19.53 -8.18
N LYS A 36 -30.77 -20.63 -8.89
CA LYS A 36 -29.63 -20.88 -9.79
C LYS A 36 -29.79 -20.28 -11.19
N ASP A 37 -31.02 -19.95 -11.58
CA ASP A 37 -31.39 -19.41 -12.91
C ASP A 37 -31.41 -17.87 -12.94
N ILE A 38 -31.09 -17.23 -11.84
CA ILE A 38 -31.08 -15.77 -11.68
C ILE A 38 -29.76 -15.33 -11.06
N CYS A 39 -29.17 -14.30 -11.63
CA CYS A 39 -28.08 -13.59 -11.02
C CYS A 39 -28.35 -12.07 -10.92
N TYR A 40 -27.55 -11.39 -10.14
CA TYR A 40 -27.63 -9.94 -9.99
C TYR A 40 -26.31 -9.31 -10.43
N GLY A 41 -26.40 -8.18 -11.10
CA GLY A 41 -25.25 -7.33 -11.38
C GLY A 41 -25.14 -6.22 -10.34
N LEU A 42 -24.05 -6.19 -9.57
CA LEU A 42 -23.71 -5.02 -8.77
C LEU A 42 -23.16 -3.95 -9.72
N SER A 43 -23.80 -2.78 -9.77
CA SER A 43 -23.43 -1.71 -10.71
C SER A 43 -21.99 -1.24 -10.52
N ALA A 44 -21.24 -1.10 -11.60
CA ALA A 44 -19.89 -0.52 -11.60
C ALA A 44 -19.90 0.93 -11.07
N GLY A 45 -20.97 1.69 -11.30
CA GLY A 45 -21.12 3.03 -10.75
C GLY A 45 -21.16 3.07 -9.22
N TYR A 46 -21.64 1.99 -8.56
CA TYR A 46 -21.57 1.88 -7.11
C TYR A 46 -20.12 1.73 -6.64
N ALA A 47 -19.32 0.92 -7.33
CA ALA A 47 -17.89 0.77 -6.99
C ALA A 47 -17.16 2.11 -7.06
N GLY A 48 -17.48 2.96 -8.05
CA GLY A 48 -16.90 4.31 -8.17
C GLY A 48 -17.29 5.28 -7.04
N SER A 49 -18.35 4.97 -6.28
CA SER A 49 -18.79 5.78 -5.12
C SER A 49 -18.16 5.35 -3.80
N LEU A 50 -17.47 4.21 -3.77
CA LEU A 50 -16.80 3.73 -2.57
C LEU A 50 -15.55 4.55 -2.28
N SER A 51 -15.33 4.84 -1.02
CA SER A 51 -14.09 5.45 -0.52
C SER A 51 -13.49 4.56 0.55
N ILE A 52 -12.17 4.43 0.52
CA ILE A 52 -11.42 3.68 1.52
C ILE A 52 -10.76 4.68 2.46
N GLY A 53 -11.15 4.66 3.73
CA GLY A 53 -10.52 5.46 4.77
C GLY A 53 -9.40 4.71 5.48
N SER A 54 -8.56 5.41 6.25
CA SER A 54 -7.45 4.81 7.01
C SER A 54 -7.91 3.69 7.96
N ALA A 55 -9.11 3.77 8.53
CA ALA A 55 -9.67 2.73 9.40
C ALA A 55 -9.93 1.40 8.68
N ASP A 56 -10.22 1.44 7.38
CA ASP A 56 -10.52 0.23 6.60
C ASP A 56 -9.27 -0.66 6.43
N TYR A 57 -8.08 -0.07 6.42
CA TYR A 57 -6.81 -0.81 6.38
C TYR A 57 -6.59 -1.71 7.60
N LEU A 58 -7.27 -1.43 8.71
CA LEU A 58 -7.22 -2.24 9.93
C LEU A 58 -8.24 -3.38 9.93
N SER A 59 -9.25 -3.35 9.07
CA SER A 59 -10.28 -4.38 9.04
C SER A 59 -9.69 -5.72 8.58
N SER A 60 -10.07 -6.81 9.25
CA SER A 60 -9.63 -8.15 8.86
C SER A 60 -10.14 -8.52 7.47
N ALA A 61 -11.36 -8.11 7.11
CA ALA A 61 -11.93 -8.34 5.80
C ALA A 61 -11.05 -7.69 4.70
N TYR A 62 -10.68 -6.42 4.87
CA TYR A 62 -9.83 -5.71 3.91
C TYR A 62 -8.42 -6.33 3.82
N ARG A 63 -7.81 -6.69 4.96
CA ARG A 63 -6.47 -7.31 4.97
C ARG A 63 -6.41 -8.67 4.31
N ASN A 64 -7.50 -9.45 4.42
CA ASN A 64 -7.56 -10.81 3.87
C ASN A 64 -7.90 -10.85 2.37
N ILE A 65 -8.28 -9.73 1.76
CA ILE A 65 -8.50 -9.67 0.31
C ILE A 65 -7.13 -9.75 -0.40
N ASN A 66 -6.95 -10.77 -1.22
CA ASN A 66 -5.74 -10.94 -2.05
C ASN A 66 -5.80 -10.10 -3.34
N ILE A 67 -6.00 -8.79 -3.18
CA ILE A 67 -6.02 -7.81 -4.27
C ILE A 67 -5.10 -6.66 -3.86
N PRO A 68 -4.26 -6.13 -4.76
CA PRO A 68 -3.48 -4.93 -4.50
C PRO A 68 -4.39 -3.77 -4.06
N LYS A 69 -4.07 -3.14 -2.95
CA LYS A 69 -4.87 -2.07 -2.36
C LYS A 69 -4.29 -0.73 -2.77
N GLY A 70 -5.16 0.14 -3.29
CA GLY A 70 -4.77 1.52 -3.57
C GLY A 70 -4.67 2.36 -2.29
N TRP A 71 -3.93 3.45 -2.38
CA TRP A 71 -3.82 4.42 -1.29
C TRP A 71 -5.05 5.32 -1.18
N PRO A 72 -5.39 5.82 0.02
CA PRO A 72 -6.31 6.94 0.16
C PRO A 72 -5.87 8.13 -0.70
N LYS A 73 -6.82 8.89 -1.21
CA LYS A 73 -6.50 10.06 -2.06
C LYS A 73 -5.86 11.21 -1.27
N GLU A 74 -6.29 11.39 -0.03
CA GLU A 74 -5.78 12.43 0.86
C GLU A 74 -4.45 11.98 1.48
N LEU A 75 -3.42 12.80 1.33
CA LEU A 75 -2.05 12.48 1.79
C LEU A 75 -2.01 12.14 3.29
N ASP A 76 -2.71 12.89 4.13
CA ASP A 76 -2.74 12.65 5.57
C ASP A 76 -3.27 11.26 5.91
N GLN A 77 -4.32 10.82 5.22
CA GLN A 77 -4.88 9.48 5.38
C GLN A 77 -3.95 8.40 4.83
N ALA A 78 -3.31 8.67 3.69
CA ALA A 78 -2.33 7.76 3.10
C ALA A 78 -1.11 7.59 4.00
N THR A 79 -0.63 8.65 4.63
CA THR A 79 0.49 8.61 5.59
C THR A 79 0.12 7.77 6.81
N VAL A 80 -1.08 7.95 7.39
CA VAL A 80 -1.57 7.10 8.48
C VAL A 80 -1.64 5.63 8.05
N ALA A 81 -2.19 5.36 6.86
CA ALA A 81 -2.26 4.01 6.31
C ALA A 81 -0.87 3.39 6.13
N LEU A 82 0.12 4.15 5.64
CA LEU A 82 1.50 3.71 5.50
C LEU A 82 2.07 3.18 6.82
N TYR A 83 1.94 3.94 7.91
CA TYR A 83 2.43 3.52 9.23
C TYR A 83 1.72 2.28 9.77
N LEU A 84 0.39 2.20 9.59
CA LEU A 84 -0.40 1.06 10.07
C LEU A 84 -0.06 -0.23 9.31
N ILE A 85 0.08 -0.16 7.99
CA ILE A 85 0.40 -1.31 7.15
C ILE A 85 1.85 -1.75 7.41
N SER A 86 2.79 -0.80 7.41
CA SER A 86 4.21 -1.06 7.62
C SER A 86 4.50 -1.76 8.95
N GLY A 87 3.75 -1.45 10.01
CA GLY A 87 3.92 -2.05 11.32
C GLY A 87 3.56 -3.55 11.41
N THR A 88 2.91 -4.11 10.39
CA THR A 88 2.46 -5.52 10.36
C THR A 88 3.21 -6.38 9.35
N GLN A 89 4.14 -5.81 8.60
CA GLN A 89 4.85 -6.46 7.50
C GLN A 89 6.30 -6.81 7.88
N ASP A 90 6.85 -7.84 7.23
CA ASP A 90 8.30 -8.07 7.23
C ASP A 90 9.03 -6.99 6.41
N ALA A 91 10.37 -6.95 6.50
CA ALA A 91 11.17 -5.91 5.89
C ALA A 91 11.01 -5.83 4.36
N LYS A 92 10.87 -6.96 3.67
CA LYS A 92 10.73 -7.00 2.21
C LYS A 92 9.37 -6.50 1.75
N ALA A 93 8.29 -7.00 2.35
CA ALA A 93 6.94 -6.56 2.06
C ALA A 93 6.74 -5.07 2.42
N ARG A 94 7.36 -4.62 3.52
CA ARG A 94 7.38 -3.22 3.91
C ARG A 94 8.10 -2.35 2.88
N LEU A 95 9.22 -2.81 2.33
CA LEU A 95 9.95 -2.07 1.29
C LEU A 95 9.11 -1.89 0.03
N GLU A 96 8.38 -2.92 -0.40
CA GLU A 96 7.46 -2.84 -1.53
C GLU A 96 6.34 -1.83 -1.26
N THR A 97 5.72 -1.88 -0.09
CA THR A 97 4.67 -0.95 0.33
C THR A 97 5.16 0.51 0.36
N VAL A 98 6.34 0.76 0.91
CA VAL A 98 6.93 2.10 0.96
C VAL A 98 7.30 2.62 -0.43
N ASN A 99 7.82 1.76 -1.31
CA ASN A 99 8.11 2.13 -2.69
C ASN A 99 6.85 2.50 -3.47
N ASP A 100 5.75 1.76 -3.28
CA ASP A 100 4.46 2.06 -3.88
C ASP A 100 3.89 3.39 -3.36
N PHE A 101 4.02 3.66 -2.05
CA PHE A 101 3.66 4.96 -1.47
C PHE A 101 4.46 6.11 -2.10
N ILE A 102 5.78 5.99 -2.22
CA ILE A 102 6.64 7.01 -2.84
C ILE A 102 6.26 7.23 -4.31
N THR A 103 5.91 6.16 -5.03
CA THR A 103 5.45 6.27 -6.43
C THR A 103 4.16 7.05 -6.53
N THR A 104 3.24 6.86 -5.59
CA THR A 104 1.93 7.53 -5.56
C THR A 104 2.05 8.97 -5.05
N PHE A 105 2.92 9.23 -4.07
CA PHE A 105 3.11 10.53 -3.40
C PHE A 105 4.60 10.93 -3.41
N PRO A 106 5.18 11.28 -4.56
CA PRO A 106 6.62 11.52 -4.68
C PRO A 106 7.13 12.75 -3.90
N ASP A 107 6.23 13.67 -3.57
CA ASP A 107 6.57 14.89 -2.82
C ASP A 107 6.32 14.75 -1.30
N ALA A 108 5.90 13.56 -0.84
CA ALA A 108 5.67 13.30 0.59
C ALA A 108 6.96 12.85 1.29
N PRO A 109 7.49 13.60 2.26
CA PRO A 109 8.73 13.24 2.96
C PRO A 109 8.61 11.94 3.77
N ASP A 110 7.40 11.61 4.25
CA ASP A 110 7.15 10.42 5.09
C ASP A 110 7.53 9.11 4.42
N GLY A 111 7.30 8.98 3.11
CA GLY A 111 7.70 7.79 2.35
C GLY A 111 9.22 7.58 2.38
N TYR A 112 9.98 8.61 2.09
CA TYR A 112 11.44 8.57 2.09
C TYR A 112 12.01 8.34 3.49
N LEU A 113 11.46 8.99 4.52
CA LEU A 113 11.89 8.78 5.91
C LEU A 113 11.62 7.34 6.36
N ASN A 114 10.44 6.79 6.03
CA ASN A 114 10.11 5.40 6.35
C ASN A 114 11.04 4.41 5.62
N ARG A 115 11.38 4.67 4.35
CA ARG A 115 12.33 3.84 3.60
C ARG A 115 13.76 3.99 4.11
N SER A 116 14.17 5.18 4.51
CA SER A 116 15.46 5.42 5.15
C SER A 116 15.63 4.59 6.43
N ASP A 117 14.64 4.61 7.32
CA ASP A 117 14.66 3.80 8.55
C ASP A 117 14.75 2.31 8.22
N LEU A 118 13.99 1.84 7.23
CA LEU A 118 14.02 0.46 6.78
C LEU A 118 15.40 0.04 6.25
N TYR A 119 15.99 0.87 5.39
CA TYR A 119 17.34 0.64 4.86
C TYR A 119 18.42 0.66 5.95
N ALA A 120 18.25 1.46 6.98
CA ALA A 120 19.23 1.56 8.05
C ALA A 120 19.12 0.39 9.05
N TYR A 121 17.93 0.12 9.56
CA TYR A 121 17.73 -0.80 10.68
C TYR A 121 17.39 -2.23 10.25
N ASN A 122 16.83 -2.44 9.05
CA ASN A 122 16.50 -3.77 8.54
C ASN A 122 17.44 -4.22 7.40
N ARG A 123 18.61 -3.57 7.21
CA ARG A 123 19.55 -3.89 6.13
C ARG A 123 19.99 -5.34 6.10
N ALA A 124 20.09 -5.99 7.28
CA ALA A 124 20.48 -7.40 7.36
C ALA A 124 19.42 -8.34 6.78
N GLU A 125 18.13 -7.98 6.89
CA GLU A 125 17.02 -8.76 6.34
C GLU A 125 16.81 -8.52 4.83
N LEU A 126 17.20 -7.32 4.37
CA LEU A 126 17.04 -6.90 2.97
C LEU A 126 18.20 -7.33 2.09
N ALA A 127 19.43 -7.35 2.63
CA ALA A 127 20.65 -7.60 1.89
C ALA A 127 21.03 -9.09 1.88
N ASN A 128 21.64 -9.52 0.80
CA ASN A 128 22.18 -10.88 0.65
C ASN A 128 23.66 -10.98 1.04
N SER A 129 24.33 -9.84 1.29
CA SER A 129 25.76 -9.78 1.66
C SER A 129 26.09 -8.55 2.48
N MET A 130 27.22 -8.59 3.20
CA MET A 130 27.73 -7.44 3.96
C MET A 130 28.04 -6.23 3.05
N ALA A 131 28.54 -6.48 1.84
CA ALA A 131 28.80 -5.41 0.88
C ALA A 131 27.48 -4.71 0.46
N GLU A 132 26.41 -5.47 0.30
CA GLU A 132 25.07 -4.92 0.00
C GLU A 132 24.51 -4.14 1.17
N GLN A 133 24.71 -4.61 2.41
CA GLN A 133 24.29 -3.85 3.63
C GLN A 133 24.91 -2.46 3.68
N ALA A 134 26.17 -2.31 3.29
CA ALA A 134 26.83 -1.00 3.23
C ALA A 134 26.16 -0.07 2.20
N THR A 135 25.68 -0.61 1.07
CA THR A 135 24.94 0.19 0.08
C THR A 135 23.60 0.68 0.61
N TYR A 136 22.93 -0.08 1.48
CA TYR A 136 21.68 0.34 2.09
C TYR A 136 21.84 1.54 3.03
N LEU A 137 22.95 1.65 3.75
CA LEU A 137 23.24 2.85 4.55
C LEU A 137 23.36 4.10 3.68
N GLN A 138 23.99 3.99 2.52
CA GLN A 138 24.06 5.11 1.58
C GLN A 138 22.67 5.46 1.04
N LYS A 139 21.86 4.46 0.66
CA LYS A 139 20.47 4.67 0.22
C LYS A 139 19.63 5.35 1.31
N ALA A 140 19.81 4.98 2.58
CA ALA A 140 19.13 5.62 3.70
C ALA A 140 19.46 7.11 3.80
N LEU A 141 20.73 7.48 3.66
CA LEU A 141 21.16 8.89 3.66
C LEU A 141 20.61 9.66 2.45
N ASP A 142 20.58 9.02 1.28
CA ASP A 142 20.04 9.63 0.06
C ASP A 142 18.51 9.87 0.18
N ASP A 143 17.78 8.97 0.84
CA ASP A 143 16.37 9.16 1.14
C ASP A 143 16.12 10.31 2.12
N ILE A 144 16.91 10.45 3.19
CA ILE A 144 16.83 11.62 4.10
C ILE A 144 17.06 12.91 3.32
N LYS A 145 18.05 12.92 2.42
CA LYS A 145 18.33 14.07 1.55
C LYS A 145 17.17 14.41 0.62
N THR A 146 16.48 13.38 0.12
CA THR A 146 15.30 13.56 -0.73
C THR A 146 14.13 14.06 0.09
N ALA A 147 13.85 13.47 1.25
CA ALA A 147 12.81 13.93 2.17
C ALA A 147 12.98 15.42 2.56
N SER A 148 14.23 15.87 2.74
CA SER A 148 14.50 17.27 3.06
C SER A 148 14.15 18.26 1.96
N LYS A 149 14.12 17.81 0.69
CA LYS A 149 13.70 18.64 -0.44
C LYS A 149 12.18 18.77 -0.52
N CYS A 150 11.47 17.74 -0.03
CA CYS A 150 10.01 17.68 0.01
C CYS A 150 9.43 18.40 1.25
N SER A 151 10.28 18.83 2.20
CA SER A 151 9.86 19.49 3.44
C SER A 151 10.28 20.94 3.47
N ASP A 152 9.40 21.84 3.94
CA ASP A 152 9.71 23.24 4.22
C ASP A 152 10.58 23.41 5.48
N LYS A 153 10.66 22.38 6.31
CA LYS A 153 11.39 22.36 7.58
C LYS A 153 12.84 21.94 7.40
N LYS A 154 13.69 22.85 6.96
CA LYS A 154 15.12 22.56 6.70
C LYS A 154 15.90 21.99 7.89
N GLY A 155 15.47 22.27 9.12
CA GLY A 155 16.08 21.69 10.33
C GLY A 155 15.88 20.19 10.46
N ASP A 156 14.79 19.66 9.95
CA ASP A 156 14.44 18.24 10.04
C ASP A 156 15.46 17.35 9.32
N PHE A 157 16.09 17.86 8.25
CA PHE A 157 17.15 17.12 7.55
C PHE A 157 18.32 16.78 8.48
N TRP A 158 18.88 17.78 9.15
CA TRP A 158 20.02 17.59 10.05
C TRP A 158 19.67 16.71 11.24
N TYR A 159 18.47 16.90 11.78
CA TYR A 159 17.97 16.07 12.88
C TYR A 159 17.84 14.59 12.45
N ASN A 160 17.17 14.31 11.35
CA ASN A 160 16.96 12.94 10.87
C ASN A 160 18.28 12.28 10.46
N GLN A 161 19.20 13.02 9.84
CA GLN A 161 20.54 12.51 9.49
C GLN A 161 21.34 12.15 10.75
N ALA A 162 21.36 13.04 11.74
CA ALA A 162 22.06 12.79 13.01
C ALA A 162 21.46 11.60 13.77
N LYS A 163 20.13 11.51 13.83
CA LYS A 163 19.39 10.40 14.44
C LYS A 163 19.75 9.07 13.79
N LEU A 164 19.76 9.02 12.45
CA LEU A 164 20.09 7.81 11.70
C LEU A 164 21.54 7.38 11.95
N ILE A 165 22.52 8.28 11.85
CA ILE A 165 23.94 7.98 12.07
C ILE A 165 24.15 7.47 13.49
N TYR A 166 23.59 8.15 14.48
CA TYR A 166 23.71 7.74 15.89
C TYR A 166 23.06 6.38 16.15
N GLY A 167 21.85 6.15 15.61
CA GLY A 167 21.13 4.89 15.79
C GLY A 167 21.86 3.71 15.17
N VAL A 168 22.43 3.86 13.98
CA VAL A 168 23.22 2.81 13.31
C VAL A 168 24.51 2.54 14.09
N ALA A 169 25.25 3.58 14.47
CA ALA A 169 26.49 3.42 15.24
C ALA A 169 26.25 2.73 16.60
N SER A 170 25.13 3.02 17.25
CA SER A 170 24.75 2.38 18.53
C SER A 170 24.39 0.91 18.34
N ALA A 171 23.68 0.57 17.27
CA ALA A 171 23.28 -0.82 16.96
C ALA A 171 24.47 -1.69 16.55
N ASP A 172 25.48 -1.13 15.86
CA ASP A 172 26.67 -1.87 15.43
C ASP A 172 27.70 -2.05 16.56
N SER A 173 27.50 -1.36 17.71
CA SER A 173 28.42 -1.42 18.87
C SER A 173 27.99 -2.48 19.91
N THR A 174 26.83 -3.12 19.72
CA THR A 174 26.29 -4.18 20.59
C THR A 174 26.39 -5.54 19.95
#